data_7600563889a83d79814610b3a134dd2f
#
_entry.id   7600563889a83d79814610b3a134dd2f
#
_cell.length_a   1.000
_cell.length_b   1.000
_cell.length_c   1.000
_cell.angle_alpha   90.00
_cell.angle_beta   90.00
_cell.angle_gamma   90.00
#
_symmetry.space_group_name_H-M   'P 1'
#
loop_
_entity.id
_entity.type
_entity.pdbx_description
1 polymer ?
#
loop_
_entity_poly.entity_id
_entity_poly.type
_entity_poly.pdbx_seq_one_letter_code
_entity_poly.pdbx_strand_id
1 'polypeptide(L)'
;MADLLMKMPIPYEPKKKNRFILRFDSSLGINEWYVESTSRPQVTINSVEVPFLNTSTYVAGRFVWNTINVTFRDPIGPSASQALMEWVRLHAESVTGRMGYAAGYKKNIDLELLDPTGVV
;
A
#
# COMPACT_ATOMS: atom_id res chain seq x y z
N MET A 1 -25.63 21.01 17.96
CA MET A 1 -24.28 20.60 18.44
C MET A 1 -24.35 19.48 19.45
N ALA A 2 -25.21 19.57 20.49
CA ALA A 2 -25.34 18.51 21.49
C ALA A 2 -25.74 17.16 20.88
N ASP A 3 -26.60 17.15 19.88
CA ASP A 3 -27.04 15.91 19.22
C ASP A 3 -25.91 15.18 18.51
N LEU A 4 -24.94 15.91 17.95
CA LEU A 4 -23.78 15.30 17.29
C LEU A 4 -22.85 14.63 18.29
N LEU A 5 -22.68 15.24 19.47
CA LEU A 5 -21.88 14.66 20.55
C LEU A 5 -22.53 13.42 21.15
N MET A 6 -23.87 13.43 21.23
CA MET A 6 -24.61 12.28 21.73
C MET A 6 -24.57 11.06 20.82
N LYS A 7 -24.28 11.27 19.53
CA LYS A 7 -24.15 10.17 18.55
C LYS A 7 -22.79 9.51 18.56
N MET A 8 -21.80 10.10 19.20
CA MET A 8 -20.49 9.50 19.31
C MET A 8 -20.52 8.31 20.27
N PRO A 9 -20.07 7.14 19.82
CA PRO A 9 -20.04 5.96 20.69
C PRO A 9 -19.04 6.13 21.83
N ILE A 10 -19.38 5.55 22.98
CA ILE A 10 -18.51 5.52 24.14
C ILE A 10 -18.16 4.04 24.43
N PRO A 11 -16.89 3.66 24.52
CA PRO A 11 -15.67 4.43 24.31
C PRO A 11 -15.31 4.52 22.82
N TYR A 12 -14.94 5.70 22.35
CA TYR A 12 -14.46 5.92 21.00
C TYR A 12 -12.96 6.20 21.01
N GLU A 13 -12.20 5.38 20.29
CA GLU A 13 -10.76 5.56 20.14
C GLU A 13 -10.40 5.47 18.65
N PRO A 14 -10.02 6.58 18.03
CA PRO A 14 -9.64 6.57 16.62
C PRO A 14 -8.28 5.89 16.41
N LYS A 15 -8.13 5.22 15.27
CA LYS A 15 -6.84 4.66 14.86
C LYS A 15 -5.88 5.79 14.51
N LYS A 16 -4.68 5.73 15.07
CA LYS A 16 -3.64 6.74 14.83
C LYS A 16 -2.81 6.39 13.61
N LYS A 17 -2.43 7.41 12.83
CA LYS A 17 -1.65 7.21 11.60
C LYS A 17 -0.24 6.69 11.84
N ASN A 18 0.32 6.94 13.03
CA ASN A 18 1.66 6.48 13.39
C ASN A 18 1.71 5.05 13.94
N ARG A 19 0.54 4.43 14.12
CA ARG A 19 0.42 3.07 14.63
C ARG A 19 0.14 2.12 13.49
N PHE A 20 1.18 1.81 12.71
CA PHE A 20 1.08 0.90 11.58
C PHE A 20 2.33 0.03 11.47
N ILE A 21 2.19 -1.12 10.83
CA ILE A 21 3.29 -1.99 10.43
C ILE A 21 3.10 -2.35 8.96
N LEU A 22 4.15 -2.18 8.17
CA LEU A 22 4.20 -2.64 6.79
C LEU A 22 5.14 -3.83 6.74
N ARG A 23 4.59 -5.02 6.45
CA ARG A 23 5.34 -6.27 6.40
C ARG A 23 5.61 -6.66 4.96
N PHE A 24 6.86 -6.97 4.70
CA PHE A 24 7.28 -7.48 3.41
C PHE A 24 7.41 -9.00 3.45
N ASP A 25 7.40 -9.61 2.27
CA ASP A 25 7.66 -11.05 2.14
C ASP A 25 9.02 -11.37 2.75
N SER A 26 9.10 -12.47 3.50
CA SER A 26 10.32 -12.89 4.19
C SER A 26 11.50 -13.14 3.25
N SER A 27 11.23 -13.49 2.00
CA SER A 27 12.27 -13.72 0.99
C SER A 27 13.02 -12.45 0.59
N LEU A 28 12.46 -11.25 0.87
CA LEU A 28 13.11 -9.99 0.56
C LEU A 28 14.12 -9.56 1.62
N GLY A 29 13.98 -10.03 2.85
CA GLY A 29 14.89 -9.68 3.94
C GLY A 29 14.80 -8.23 4.40
N ILE A 30 13.67 -7.57 4.17
CA ILE A 30 13.44 -6.19 4.60
C ILE A 30 12.80 -6.20 5.98
N ASN A 31 13.46 -5.52 6.94
CA ASN A 31 12.94 -5.41 8.30
C ASN A 31 11.84 -4.33 8.35
N GLU A 32 10.74 -4.64 8.99
CA GLU A 32 9.58 -3.75 9.16
C GLU A 32 9.95 -2.45 9.87
N TRP A 33 10.94 -2.48 10.73
CA TRP A 33 11.39 -1.33 11.50
C TRP A 33 11.98 -0.21 10.63
N TYR A 34 12.46 -0.54 9.42
CA TYR A 34 13.06 0.43 8.52
C TYR A 34 12.04 1.30 7.80
N VAL A 35 10.77 0.96 7.84
CA VAL A 35 9.71 1.75 7.21
C VAL A 35 9.43 2.99 8.04
N GLU A 36 9.65 4.15 7.45
CA GLU A 36 9.39 5.45 8.09
C GLU A 36 7.98 5.94 7.82
N SER A 37 7.56 5.90 6.57
CA SER A 37 6.23 6.32 6.18
C SER A 37 5.74 5.54 4.96
N THR A 38 4.42 5.43 4.83
CA THR A 38 3.78 4.79 3.68
C THR A 38 2.44 5.46 3.40
N SER A 39 1.97 5.33 2.17
CA SER A 39 0.62 5.72 1.80
C SER A 39 -0.30 4.51 1.81
N ARG A 40 -1.58 4.75 2.09
CA ARG A 40 -2.58 3.68 1.98
C ARG A 40 -2.84 3.36 0.51
N PRO A 41 -3.12 2.08 0.19
CA PRO A 41 -3.56 1.73 -1.15
C PRO A 41 -4.84 2.47 -1.51
N GLN A 42 -4.87 3.01 -2.71
CA GLN A 42 -6.02 3.73 -3.25
C GLN A 42 -6.44 3.09 -4.55
N VAL A 43 -7.73 3.21 -4.86
CA VAL A 43 -8.29 2.70 -6.10
C VAL A 43 -8.94 3.84 -6.86
N THR A 44 -8.73 3.86 -8.17
CA THR A 44 -9.40 4.79 -9.07
C THR A 44 -10.42 4.02 -9.89
N ILE A 45 -11.66 4.48 -9.86
CA ILE A 45 -12.76 3.89 -10.63
C ILE A 45 -13.14 4.89 -11.72
N ASN A 46 -12.99 4.47 -12.97
CA ASN A 46 -13.38 5.28 -14.11
C ASN A 46 -14.87 5.13 -14.36
N SER A 47 -15.53 6.24 -14.67
CA SER A 47 -16.93 6.22 -15.08
C SER A 47 -17.04 6.03 -16.59
N VAL A 48 -18.02 5.24 -17.01
CA VAL A 48 -18.33 5.03 -18.42
C VAL A 48 -19.63 5.75 -18.74
N GLU A 49 -19.60 6.62 -19.74
CA GLU A 49 -20.77 7.34 -20.19
C GLU A 49 -21.64 6.44 -21.07
N VAL A 50 -22.92 6.37 -20.75
CA VAL A 50 -23.91 5.66 -21.55
C VAL A 50 -24.88 6.70 -22.11
N PRO A 51 -24.77 7.07 -23.41
CA PRO A 51 -25.66 8.06 -24.01
C PRO A 51 -27.02 7.47 -24.29
N PHE A 52 -28.06 8.30 -24.13
CA PHE A 52 -29.44 7.95 -24.51
C PHE A 52 -30.19 9.21 -24.94
N LEU A 53 -30.55 9.29 -26.20
CA LEU A 53 -31.23 10.45 -26.80
C LEU A 53 -30.43 11.74 -26.54
N ASN A 54 -31.04 12.72 -25.85
CA ASN A 54 -30.43 14.01 -25.54
C ASN A 54 -29.75 14.01 -24.15
N THR A 55 -29.67 12.88 -23.51
CA THR A 55 -29.10 12.77 -22.17
C THR A 55 -28.11 11.60 -22.08
N SER A 56 -27.37 11.56 -21.02
CA SER A 56 -26.44 10.46 -20.74
C SER A 56 -26.44 10.12 -19.25
N THR A 57 -26.13 8.89 -18.95
CA THR A 57 -25.92 8.44 -17.58
C THR A 57 -24.50 7.83 -17.46
N TYR A 58 -24.02 7.69 -16.24
CA TYR A 58 -22.69 7.17 -15.99
C TYR A 58 -22.77 5.90 -15.16
N VAL A 59 -22.00 4.90 -15.56
CA VAL A 59 -21.86 3.65 -14.80
C VAL A 59 -20.40 3.45 -14.43
N ALA A 60 -20.15 2.68 -13.38
CA ALA A 60 -18.80 2.37 -12.94
C ALA A 60 -18.11 1.45 -13.97
N GLY A 61 -16.93 1.88 -14.42
CA GLY A 61 -16.08 1.07 -15.30
C GLY A 61 -15.07 0.24 -14.52
N ARG A 62 -13.91 0.01 -15.14
CA ARG A 62 -12.82 -0.73 -14.48
C ARG A 62 -12.21 0.12 -13.38
N PHE A 63 -11.83 -0.55 -12.31
CA PHE A 63 -11.02 0.09 -11.27
C PHE A 63 -9.55 -0.30 -11.45
N VAL A 64 -8.68 0.63 -11.08
CA VAL A 64 -7.23 0.46 -11.15
C VAL A 64 -6.65 0.83 -9.79
N TRP A 65 -5.79 -0.03 -9.26
CA TRP A 65 -5.07 0.24 -8.04
C TRP A 65 -3.91 1.20 -8.33
N ASN A 66 -3.81 2.25 -7.54
CA ASN A 66 -2.72 3.22 -7.65
C ASN A 66 -1.47 2.70 -6.95
N THR A 67 -0.33 3.22 -7.38
CA THR A 67 0.94 2.93 -6.71
C THR A 67 0.96 3.55 -5.32
N ILE A 68 1.67 2.91 -4.41
CA ILE A 68 1.92 3.45 -3.07
C ILE A 68 3.37 3.89 -2.96
N ASN A 69 3.61 4.91 -2.13
CA ASN A 69 4.95 5.40 -1.84
C ASN A 69 5.33 4.96 -0.43
N VAL A 70 6.52 4.41 -0.29
CA VAL A 70 7.05 3.97 0.99
C VAL A 70 8.41 4.61 1.20
N THR A 71 8.60 5.23 2.35
CA THR A 71 9.87 5.84 2.74
C THR A 71 10.56 4.95 3.75
N PHE A 72 11.83 4.64 3.49
CA PHE A 72 12.64 3.77 4.34
C PHE A 72 13.77 4.54 5.01
N ARG A 73 14.14 4.08 6.21
CA ARG A 73 15.44 4.39 6.80
C ARG A 73 16.43 3.36 6.28
N ASP A 74 17.55 3.82 5.76
CA ASP A 74 18.54 2.93 5.16
C ASP A 74 19.75 2.81 6.08
N PRO A 75 19.86 1.73 6.88
CA PRO A 75 21.02 1.51 7.74
C PRO A 75 22.26 1.12 6.93
N ILE A 76 23.43 1.27 7.54
CA ILE A 76 24.69 0.89 6.90
C ILE A 76 24.71 -0.61 6.59
N GLY A 77 24.21 -1.42 7.47
CA GLY A 77 24.03 -2.84 7.24
C GLY A 77 23.08 -3.49 8.23
N PRO A 78 22.16 -4.36 7.79
CA PRO A 78 21.87 -4.70 6.39
C PRO A 78 21.16 -3.56 5.69
N SER A 79 21.49 -3.31 4.42
CA SER A 79 20.94 -2.17 3.66
C SER A 79 19.57 -2.51 3.08
N ALA A 80 18.58 -1.65 3.37
CA ALA A 80 17.25 -1.77 2.75
C ALA A 80 17.31 -1.44 1.26
N SER A 81 18.14 -0.49 0.86
CA SER A 81 18.35 -0.16 -0.54
C SER A 81 18.87 -1.35 -1.34
N GLN A 82 19.79 -2.10 -0.80
CA GLN A 82 20.32 -3.30 -1.46
C GLN A 82 19.24 -4.36 -1.63
N ALA A 83 18.43 -4.60 -0.60
CA ALA A 83 17.34 -5.56 -0.68
C ALA A 83 16.30 -5.17 -1.75
N LEU A 84 15.98 -3.89 -1.86
CA LEU A 84 15.06 -3.38 -2.88
C LEU A 84 15.66 -3.53 -4.29
N MET A 85 16.94 -3.26 -4.47
CA MET A 85 17.61 -3.43 -5.76
C MET A 85 17.68 -4.90 -6.18
N GLU A 86 17.87 -5.80 -5.25
CA GLU A 86 17.81 -7.24 -5.53
C GLU A 86 16.41 -7.68 -5.95
N TRP A 87 15.38 -7.08 -5.36
CA TRP A 87 14.01 -7.32 -5.79
C TRP A 87 13.79 -6.88 -7.24
N VAL A 88 14.32 -5.70 -7.61
CA VAL A 88 14.24 -5.22 -8.99
C VAL A 88 14.95 -6.17 -9.95
N ARG A 89 16.08 -6.74 -9.54
CA ARG A 89 16.82 -7.73 -10.37
C ARG A 89 16.03 -9.00 -10.63
N LEU A 90 15.12 -9.38 -9.75
CA LEU A 90 14.24 -10.52 -10.01
C LEU A 90 13.32 -10.27 -11.21
N HIS A 91 13.00 -9.01 -11.49
CA HIS A 91 12.21 -8.64 -12.65
C HIS A 91 13.07 -8.44 -13.90
N ALA A 92 14.12 -7.64 -13.80
CA ALA A 92 14.96 -7.30 -14.95
C ALA A 92 16.39 -7.06 -14.52
N GLU A 93 17.33 -7.61 -15.29
CA GLU A 93 18.75 -7.39 -15.10
C GLU A 93 19.28 -6.57 -16.29
N SER A 94 19.88 -5.39 -16.00
CA SER A 94 20.29 -4.45 -17.02
C SER A 94 21.52 -4.91 -17.82
N VAL A 95 22.42 -5.67 -17.19
CA VAL A 95 23.67 -6.12 -17.82
C VAL A 95 23.41 -7.22 -18.86
N THR A 96 22.61 -8.22 -18.50
CA THR A 96 22.34 -9.37 -19.38
C THR A 96 21.05 -9.22 -20.17
N GLY A 97 20.19 -8.27 -19.81
CA GLY A 97 18.88 -8.08 -20.43
C GLY A 97 17.86 -9.17 -20.06
N ARG A 98 18.18 -10.02 -19.08
CA ARG A 98 17.31 -11.09 -18.66
C ARG A 98 16.14 -10.55 -17.86
N MET A 99 14.94 -11.09 -18.11
CA MET A 99 13.72 -10.76 -17.37
C MET A 99 13.17 -11.98 -16.67
N GLY A 100 12.67 -11.77 -15.44
CA GLY A 100 12.09 -12.85 -14.64
C GLY A 100 10.61 -13.02 -14.87
N TYR A 101 10.07 -14.16 -14.42
CA TYR A 101 8.64 -14.42 -14.43
C TYR A 101 7.92 -13.67 -13.30
N ALA A 102 6.65 -13.34 -13.52
CA ALA A 102 5.84 -12.61 -12.53
C ALA A 102 5.76 -13.35 -11.19
N ALA A 103 5.70 -14.66 -11.20
CA ALA A 103 5.68 -15.47 -9.98
C ALA A 103 6.95 -15.28 -9.14
N GLY A 104 8.08 -14.94 -9.76
CA GLY A 104 9.33 -14.70 -9.06
C GLY A 104 9.47 -13.28 -8.49
N TYR A 105 9.00 -12.25 -9.20
CA TYR A 105 9.19 -10.87 -8.75
C TYR A 105 7.99 -10.28 -7.99
N LYS A 106 6.79 -10.84 -8.13
CA LYS A 106 5.63 -10.38 -7.36
C LYS A 106 5.70 -10.93 -5.95
N LYS A 107 5.60 -10.04 -4.98
CA LYS A 107 5.67 -10.38 -3.56
C LYS A 107 4.48 -9.78 -2.82
N ASN A 108 4.06 -10.45 -1.76
CA ASN A 108 2.99 -9.97 -0.91
C ASN A 108 3.52 -8.98 0.11
N ILE A 109 2.77 -7.90 0.31
CA ILE A 109 3.06 -6.87 1.30
C ILE A 109 1.78 -6.63 2.08
N ASP A 110 1.88 -6.64 3.40
CA ASP A 110 0.75 -6.40 4.29
C ASP A 110 0.92 -5.08 5.02
N LEU A 111 -0.09 -4.22 4.95
CA LEU A 111 -0.15 -3.00 5.75
C LEU A 111 -1.17 -3.21 6.86
N GLU A 112 -0.70 -3.21 8.10
CA GLU A 112 -1.53 -3.42 9.28
C GLU A 112 -1.61 -2.14 10.10
N LEU A 113 -2.82 -1.77 10.51
CA LEU A 113 -3.04 -0.69 11.45
C LEU A 113 -3.20 -1.27 12.84
N LEU A 114 -2.52 -0.68 13.81
CA LEU A 114 -2.51 -1.16 15.18
C LEU A 114 -3.40 -0.33 16.08
N ASP A 115 -3.98 -0.98 17.10
CA ASP A 115 -4.63 -0.29 18.20
C ASP A 115 -3.60 0.21 19.23
N PRO A 116 -4.00 0.95 20.29
CA PRO A 116 -3.07 1.42 21.31
C PRO A 116 -2.31 0.32 22.04
N THR A 117 -2.83 -0.91 22.04
CA THR A 117 -2.17 -2.05 22.69
C THR A 117 -1.21 -2.79 21.78
N GLY A 118 -1.15 -2.43 20.50
CA GLY A 118 -0.29 -3.07 19.51
C GLY A 118 -0.91 -4.29 18.82
N VAL A 119 -2.21 -4.48 18.96
CA VAL A 119 -2.95 -5.57 18.29
C VAL A 119 -3.54 -5.05 16.98
N VAL A 120 -3.51 -5.88 15.96
CA VAL A 120 -4.04 -5.55 14.62
C VAL A 120 -5.57 -5.43 14.64
#